data_677a6a4777d427850d7331b84aca06e8
#
_entry.id   677a6a4777d427850d7331b84aca06e8
#
_cell.length_a   1.000
_cell.length_b   1.000
_cell.length_c   1.000
_cell.angle_alpha   90.00
_cell.angle_beta   90.00
_cell.angle_gamma   90.00
#
_symmetry.space_group_name_H-M   'P 1'
#
loop_
_entity.id
_entity.type
_entity.pdbx_description
1 polymer ?
#
loop_
_entity_poly.entity_id
_entity_poly.type
_entity_poly.pdbx_seq_one_letter_code
_entity_poly.pdbx_strand_id
1 'polypeptide(L)'
;VAKPTRKQRQKDVYTVVAGPILLLGLWIMFQFNFTNLYYIIGLVFFAVIMGSICASFVPDMRKKENKHKNMYTGLTKAKTKNASYNKAVKDNSSNLLRTEKEILKLPLEKLSWREFEELCYLYYKAKGYKPRRTSEGADGGVDLIIFDRNHNTEVAIQIKHYKKGKQIDVKLIRELDSAKKNHGCILAEMITSSSFTNPALVEADRRNIKCRSNEWVHSKLLPWRKQQMKKKGLA
;
A
#
# COMPACT_ATOMS: atom_id res chain seq x y z
N VAL A 1 -26.17 2.38 -5.66
CA VAL A 1 -26.64 1.06 -5.20
C VAL A 1 -25.93 0.75 -3.88
N ALA A 2 -26.70 0.51 -2.79
CA ALA A 2 -26.15 0.25 -1.47
C ALA A 2 -25.40 -1.11 -1.45
N LYS A 3 -24.16 -1.11 -0.91
CA LYS A 3 -23.36 -2.34 -0.80
C LYS A 3 -24.04 -3.35 0.15
N PRO A 4 -24.11 -4.64 -0.22
CA PRO A 4 -24.78 -5.65 0.59
C PRO A 4 -24.13 -5.82 1.97
N THR A 5 -24.96 -6.02 3.00
CA THR A 5 -24.46 -6.23 4.37
C THR A 5 -23.79 -7.61 4.50
N ARG A 6 -22.96 -7.81 5.57
CA ARG A 6 -22.34 -9.12 5.83
C ARG A 6 -23.38 -10.23 5.91
N LYS A 7 -24.49 -9.99 6.61
CA LYS A 7 -25.59 -10.97 6.71
C LYS A 7 -26.21 -11.31 5.36
N GLN A 8 -26.32 -10.34 4.46
CA GLN A 8 -26.83 -10.56 3.10
C GLN A 8 -25.88 -11.43 2.28
N ARG A 9 -24.59 -11.11 2.29
CA ARG A 9 -23.55 -11.92 1.63
C ARG A 9 -23.44 -13.34 2.21
N GLN A 10 -23.61 -13.50 3.52
CA GLN A 10 -23.65 -14.83 4.15
C GLN A 10 -24.86 -15.65 3.68
N LYS A 11 -26.03 -15.02 3.54
CA LYS A 11 -27.22 -15.68 2.97
C LYS A 11 -27.01 -16.06 1.52
N ASP A 12 -26.42 -15.16 0.72
CA ASP A 12 -26.16 -15.42 -0.69
C ASP A 12 -25.20 -16.60 -0.86
N VAL A 13 -24.10 -16.65 -0.09
CA VAL A 13 -23.13 -17.76 -0.11
C VAL A 13 -23.79 -19.05 0.36
N TYR A 14 -24.59 -19.01 1.43
CA TYR A 14 -25.34 -20.16 1.90
C TYR A 14 -26.25 -20.74 0.82
N THR A 15 -27.03 -19.90 0.15
CA THR A 15 -27.98 -20.31 -0.92
C THR A 15 -27.23 -20.88 -2.12
N VAL A 16 -26.13 -20.25 -2.54
CA VAL A 16 -25.32 -20.69 -3.69
C VAL A 16 -24.64 -22.05 -3.43
N VAL A 17 -24.32 -22.37 -2.18
CA VAL A 17 -23.67 -23.65 -1.82
C VAL A 17 -24.71 -24.73 -1.51
N ALA A 18 -25.67 -24.45 -0.65
CA ALA A 18 -26.65 -25.45 -0.18
C ALA A 18 -27.63 -25.88 -1.30
N GLY A 19 -28.04 -24.97 -2.17
CA GLY A 19 -28.97 -25.26 -3.29
C GLY A 19 -28.44 -26.32 -4.26
N PRO A 20 -27.27 -26.13 -4.88
CA PRO A 20 -26.68 -27.13 -5.77
C PRO A 20 -26.40 -28.48 -5.10
N ILE A 21 -25.99 -28.51 -3.83
CA ILE A 21 -25.75 -29.75 -3.08
C ILE A 21 -27.06 -30.54 -2.94
N LEU A 22 -28.15 -29.86 -2.62
CA LEU A 22 -29.48 -30.52 -2.52
C LEU A 22 -29.94 -31.05 -3.86
N LEU A 23 -29.84 -30.27 -4.93
CA LEU A 23 -30.28 -30.68 -6.26
C LEU A 23 -29.45 -31.88 -6.78
N LEU A 24 -28.14 -31.83 -6.62
CA LEU A 24 -27.23 -32.89 -7.07
C LEU A 24 -27.41 -34.15 -6.24
N GLY A 25 -27.61 -34.00 -4.94
CA GLY A 25 -27.92 -35.13 -4.03
C GLY A 25 -29.24 -35.81 -4.35
N LEU A 26 -30.31 -35.04 -4.64
CA LEU A 26 -31.61 -35.58 -5.05
C LEU A 26 -31.50 -36.30 -6.40
N TRP A 27 -30.73 -35.72 -7.37
CA TRP A 27 -30.51 -36.37 -8.66
C TRP A 27 -29.78 -37.72 -8.52
N ILE A 28 -28.74 -37.79 -7.68
CA ILE A 28 -28.00 -39.04 -7.39
C ILE A 28 -28.95 -40.05 -6.73
N MET A 29 -29.75 -39.63 -5.73
CA MET A 29 -30.70 -40.51 -5.08
C MET A 29 -31.74 -41.09 -6.06
N PHE A 30 -32.20 -40.29 -7.01
CA PHE A 30 -33.11 -40.74 -8.06
C PHE A 30 -32.45 -41.78 -9.02
N GLN A 31 -31.20 -41.55 -9.41
CA GLN A 31 -30.46 -42.47 -10.27
C GLN A 31 -30.17 -43.84 -9.64
N PHE A 32 -29.89 -43.84 -8.34
CA PHE A 32 -29.56 -45.05 -7.58
C PHE A 32 -30.74 -45.66 -6.82
N ASN A 33 -31.92 -45.12 -7.00
CA ASN A 33 -33.16 -45.59 -6.38
C ASN A 33 -33.13 -45.65 -4.82
N PHE A 34 -32.39 -44.73 -4.19
CA PHE A 34 -32.31 -44.60 -2.74
C PHE A 34 -33.57 -43.88 -2.21
N THR A 35 -34.69 -44.60 -2.08
CA THR A 35 -36.00 -44.02 -1.66
C THR A 35 -36.20 -43.96 -0.15
N ASN A 36 -35.23 -44.38 0.64
CA ASN A 36 -35.34 -44.41 2.09
C ASN A 36 -35.28 -42.98 2.66
N LEU A 37 -36.27 -42.61 3.49
CA LEU A 37 -36.44 -41.32 4.13
C LEU A 37 -35.16 -40.84 4.89
N TYR A 38 -34.40 -41.77 5.47
CA TYR A 38 -33.17 -41.44 6.21
C TYR A 38 -32.09 -40.82 5.32
N TYR A 39 -31.99 -41.23 4.07
CA TYR A 39 -31.01 -40.63 3.13
C TYR A 39 -31.39 -39.17 2.75
N ILE A 40 -32.68 -38.90 2.63
CA ILE A 40 -33.19 -37.54 2.36
C ILE A 40 -32.89 -36.63 3.55
N ILE A 41 -33.15 -37.08 4.76
CA ILE A 41 -32.85 -36.33 5.98
C ILE A 41 -31.36 -36.08 6.10
N GLY A 42 -30.52 -37.09 5.87
CA GLY A 42 -29.04 -36.97 5.88
C GLY A 42 -28.52 -35.95 4.85
N LEU A 43 -29.06 -35.95 3.63
CA LEU A 43 -28.70 -34.98 2.57
C LEU A 43 -29.04 -33.56 2.97
N VAL A 44 -30.22 -33.31 3.55
CA VAL A 44 -30.63 -31.98 4.03
C VAL A 44 -29.67 -31.49 5.13
N PHE A 45 -29.39 -32.33 6.14
CA PHE A 45 -28.42 -32.00 7.19
C PHE A 45 -27.03 -31.68 6.64
N PHE A 46 -26.54 -32.49 5.71
CA PHE A 46 -25.23 -32.26 5.07
C PHE A 46 -25.19 -30.93 4.32
N ALA A 47 -26.21 -30.61 3.51
CA ALA A 47 -26.31 -29.36 2.79
C ALA A 47 -26.35 -28.12 3.71
N VAL A 48 -27.08 -28.20 4.84
CA VAL A 48 -27.18 -27.14 5.86
C VAL A 48 -25.82 -26.92 6.53
N ILE A 49 -25.12 -27.98 6.91
CA ILE A 49 -23.81 -27.91 7.55
C ILE A 49 -22.78 -27.28 6.59
N MET A 50 -22.70 -27.79 5.37
CA MET A 50 -21.77 -27.27 4.37
C MET A 50 -22.04 -25.80 4.00
N GLY A 51 -23.30 -25.44 3.83
CA GLY A 51 -23.70 -24.05 3.60
C GLY A 51 -23.33 -23.13 4.76
N SER A 52 -23.50 -23.58 6.01
CA SER A 52 -23.15 -22.81 7.22
C SER A 52 -21.62 -22.65 7.37
N ILE A 53 -20.84 -23.67 7.10
CA ILE A 53 -19.38 -23.62 7.12
C ILE A 53 -18.89 -22.59 6.08
N CYS A 54 -19.33 -22.70 4.84
CA CYS A 54 -18.94 -21.75 3.79
C CYS A 54 -19.38 -20.30 4.11
N ALA A 55 -20.56 -20.11 4.67
CA ALA A 55 -21.04 -18.78 5.08
C ALA A 55 -20.21 -18.18 6.23
N SER A 56 -19.60 -19.00 7.10
CA SER A 56 -18.75 -18.50 8.20
C SER A 56 -17.43 -17.89 7.72
N PHE A 57 -16.91 -18.31 6.56
CA PHE A 57 -15.71 -17.76 5.94
C PHE A 57 -15.90 -16.40 5.26
N VAL A 58 -17.13 -15.88 5.18
CA VAL A 58 -17.40 -14.56 4.58
C VAL A 58 -16.77 -13.45 5.43
N PRO A 59 -15.76 -12.71 4.89
CA PRO A 59 -15.03 -11.71 5.67
C PRO A 59 -15.89 -10.49 6.01
N ASP A 60 -15.67 -9.94 7.23
CA ASP A 60 -16.33 -8.72 7.68
C ASP A 60 -15.60 -7.47 7.15
N MET A 61 -16.07 -6.96 6.02
CA MET A 61 -15.50 -5.76 5.38
C MET A 61 -15.72 -4.48 6.21
N ARG A 62 -16.73 -4.44 7.12
CA ARG A 62 -16.98 -3.29 8.00
C ARG A 62 -15.93 -3.15 9.10
N LYS A 63 -15.30 -4.26 9.52
CA LYS A 63 -14.23 -4.22 10.52
C LYS A 63 -12.98 -3.48 10.03
N LYS A 64 -12.68 -3.54 8.72
CA LYS A 64 -11.60 -2.75 8.11
C LYS A 64 -11.93 -1.26 8.06
N GLU A 65 -13.16 -0.90 7.71
CA GLU A 65 -13.60 0.49 7.58
C GLU A 65 -13.74 1.18 8.96
N ASN A 66 -14.24 0.47 9.97
CA ASN A 66 -14.32 0.98 11.33
C ASN A 66 -12.95 1.07 12.03
N LYS A 67 -11.99 0.21 11.69
CA LYS A 67 -10.61 0.34 12.21
C LYS A 67 -9.94 1.59 11.66
N HIS A 68 -10.20 1.97 10.40
CA HIS A 68 -9.76 3.23 9.81
C HIS A 68 -10.46 4.43 10.46
N LYS A 69 -11.81 4.41 10.60
CA LYS A 69 -12.56 5.50 11.24
C LYS A 69 -12.20 5.69 12.70
N ASN A 70 -12.02 4.62 13.47
CA ASN A 70 -11.61 4.72 14.88
C ASN A 70 -10.18 5.20 15.06
N MET A 71 -9.30 4.99 14.09
CA MET A 71 -7.95 5.56 14.12
C MET A 71 -7.97 7.08 13.91
N TYR A 72 -8.86 7.59 13.06
CA TYR A 72 -9.03 9.04 12.86
C TYR A 72 -9.79 9.71 14.02
N THR A 73 -10.83 9.06 14.60
CA THR A 73 -11.55 9.60 15.77
C THR A 73 -10.74 9.51 17.07
N GLY A 74 -9.85 8.53 17.21
CA GLY A 74 -8.90 8.46 18.31
C GLY A 74 -7.87 9.60 18.28
N LEU A 75 -7.43 10.00 17.11
CA LEU A 75 -6.52 11.14 16.90
C LEU A 75 -7.18 12.49 17.21
N THR A 76 -8.48 12.65 16.99
CA THR A 76 -9.21 13.88 17.31
C THR A 76 -9.51 14.01 18.81
N LYS A 77 -9.75 12.91 19.55
CA LYS A 77 -9.95 12.93 21.01
C LYS A 77 -8.64 13.11 21.80
N ALA A 78 -7.49 12.67 21.26
CA ALA A 78 -6.18 12.91 21.88
C ALA A 78 -5.73 14.39 21.74
N LYS A 79 -6.24 15.12 20.73
CA LYS A 79 -5.93 16.54 20.54
C LYS A 79 -6.53 17.45 21.61
N THR A 80 -7.57 17.03 22.32
CA THR A 80 -8.25 17.88 23.32
C THR A 80 -7.60 17.84 24.71
N LYS A 81 -6.72 16.88 25.00
CA LYS A 81 -6.01 16.79 26.30
C LYS A 81 -4.58 17.35 26.32
N ASN A 82 -4.01 17.68 25.16
CA ASN A 82 -2.66 18.24 25.04
C ASN A 82 -2.64 19.73 24.69
N ALA A 83 -3.69 20.47 24.98
CA ALA A 83 -3.76 21.93 24.71
C ALA A 83 -2.80 22.77 25.61
N SER A 84 -2.14 22.17 26.58
CA SER A 84 -1.19 22.86 27.49
C SER A 84 0.28 22.76 27.04
N TYR A 85 0.66 21.84 26.14
CA TYR A 85 2.05 21.66 25.71
C TYR A 85 2.39 22.28 24.36
N ASN A 86 1.41 22.76 23.61
CA ASN A 86 1.59 23.23 22.23
C ASN A 86 1.54 24.76 22.08
N LYS A 87 2.02 25.53 23.08
CA LYS A 87 2.22 26.98 22.95
C LYS A 87 3.59 27.35 22.39
N ALA A 88 4.42 26.39 22.03
CA ALA A 88 5.67 26.60 21.33
C ALA A 88 5.65 25.76 20.03
N VAL A 89 5.69 26.44 18.91
CA VAL A 89 5.74 25.97 17.52
C VAL A 89 4.35 25.87 16.86
N LYS A 90 3.72 27.02 16.70
CA LYS A 90 2.74 27.25 15.66
C LYS A 90 3.51 27.60 14.37
N ASP A 91 4.05 26.58 13.73
CA ASP A 91 4.53 26.71 12.36
C ASP A 91 3.43 26.20 11.41
N ASN A 92 2.62 27.14 10.96
CA ASN A 92 1.56 26.93 9.98
C ASN A 92 2.11 26.77 8.55
N SER A 93 3.38 26.34 8.39
CA SER A 93 4.04 26.18 7.09
C SER A 93 4.08 24.73 6.56
N SER A 94 3.44 23.77 7.25
CA SER A 94 3.60 22.34 6.92
C SER A 94 2.81 21.83 5.71
N ASN A 95 2.05 22.68 5.01
CA ASN A 95 1.28 22.28 3.83
C ASN A 95 1.71 22.94 2.50
N LEU A 96 2.61 23.92 2.53
CA LEU A 96 3.12 24.51 1.30
C LEU A 96 4.50 23.96 0.98
N LEU A 97 4.59 23.22 -0.12
CA LEU A 97 5.87 22.78 -0.66
C LEU A 97 6.69 24.02 -1.00
N ARG A 98 7.95 24.11 -0.53
CA ARG A 98 8.86 25.19 -0.92
C ARG A 98 9.10 25.14 -2.44
N THR A 99 9.50 26.25 -3.00
CA THR A 99 9.77 26.33 -4.44
C THR A 99 10.91 25.38 -4.83
N GLU A 100 10.94 24.94 -6.09
CA GLU A 100 12.00 24.09 -6.62
C GLU A 100 13.41 24.68 -6.35
N LYS A 101 13.54 26.02 -6.47
CA LYS A 101 14.81 26.72 -6.21
C LYS A 101 15.25 26.57 -4.75
N GLU A 102 14.33 26.65 -3.81
CA GLU A 102 14.60 26.50 -2.38
C GLU A 102 14.92 25.03 -2.04
N ILE A 103 14.18 24.07 -2.58
CA ILE A 103 14.45 22.63 -2.39
C ILE A 103 15.86 22.27 -2.88
N LEU A 104 16.28 22.83 -4.01
CA LEU A 104 17.61 22.59 -4.53
C LEU A 104 18.73 23.20 -3.66
N LYS A 105 18.48 24.29 -2.94
CA LYS A 105 19.49 24.97 -2.09
C LYS A 105 19.62 24.34 -0.70
N LEU A 106 18.55 23.77 -0.15
CA LEU A 106 18.52 23.31 1.22
C LEU A 106 19.40 22.07 1.44
N PRO A 107 20.08 21.96 2.60
CA PRO A 107 20.71 20.72 3.04
C PRO A 107 19.66 19.58 3.14
N LEU A 108 20.11 18.35 2.90
CA LEU A 108 19.23 17.17 2.93
C LEU A 108 18.46 17.05 4.24
N GLU A 109 19.11 17.34 5.37
CA GLU A 109 18.55 17.22 6.72
C GLU A 109 17.46 18.24 7.02
N LYS A 110 17.42 19.34 6.27
CA LYS A 110 16.39 20.40 6.37
C LYS A 110 15.19 20.22 5.45
N LEU A 111 15.25 19.24 4.55
CA LEU A 111 14.11 18.90 3.72
C LEU A 111 13.05 18.18 4.55
N SER A 112 11.79 18.51 4.29
CA SER A 112 10.67 17.68 4.72
C SER A 112 10.59 16.39 3.88
N TRP A 113 9.79 15.41 4.31
CA TRP A 113 9.60 14.18 3.54
C TRP A 113 9.01 14.44 2.15
N ARG A 114 8.06 15.38 2.03
CA ARG A 114 7.48 15.80 0.74
C ARG A 114 8.50 16.47 -0.18
N GLU A 115 9.37 17.28 0.38
CA GLU A 115 10.43 17.94 -0.40
C GLU A 115 11.51 16.98 -0.87
N PHE A 116 11.77 15.93 -0.10
CA PHE A 116 12.67 14.87 -0.53
C PHE A 116 12.05 14.04 -1.66
N GLU A 117 10.74 13.76 -1.61
CA GLU A 117 9.99 13.18 -2.72
C GLU A 117 10.04 14.07 -3.97
N GLU A 118 9.83 15.39 -3.78
CA GLU A 118 9.96 16.35 -4.88
C GLU A 118 11.36 16.37 -5.49
N LEU A 119 12.41 16.32 -4.67
CA LEU A 119 13.79 16.25 -5.15
C LEU A 119 14.04 14.99 -5.98
N CYS A 120 13.51 13.85 -5.57
CA CYS A 120 13.58 12.61 -6.34
C CYS A 120 12.79 12.70 -7.65
N TYR A 121 11.59 13.28 -7.63
CA TYR A 121 10.80 13.54 -8.83
C TYR A 121 11.57 14.37 -9.85
N LEU A 122 12.17 15.49 -9.42
CA LEU A 122 12.98 16.37 -10.27
C LEU A 122 14.19 15.65 -10.86
N TYR A 123 14.82 14.78 -10.07
CA TYR A 123 15.92 13.95 -10.53
C TYR A 123 15.51 13.03 -11.69
N TYR A 124 14.44 12.25 -11.53
CA TYR A 124 13.97 11.36 -12.59
C TYR A 124 13.48 12.13 -13.81
N LYS A 125 12.81 13.26 -13.61
CA LYS A 125 12.38 14.15 -14.69
C LYS A 125 13.59 14.64 -15.51
N ALA A 126 14.63 15.12 -14.84
CA ALA A 126 15.85 15.59 -15.48
C ALA A 126 16.64 14.47 -16.20
N LYS A 127 16.48 13.22 -15.75
CA LYS A 127 17.05 12.03 -16.41
C LYS A 127 16.20 11.50 -17.58
N GLY A 128 15.04 12.10 -17.84
CA GLY A 128 14.19 11.75 -18.98
C GLY A 128 13.23 10.57 -18.74
N TYR A 129 13.04 10.15 -17.49
CA TYR A 129 12.14 9.01 -17.14
C TYR A 129 10.64 9.34 -17.16
N LYS A 130 10.24 10.61 -17.38
CA LYS A 130 8.85 11.07 -17.39
C LYS A 130 8.05 10.61 -16.15
N PRO A 131 8.49 10.93 -14.93
CA PRO A 131 7.83 10.48 -13.72
C PRO A 131 6.42 11.02 -13.62
N ARG A 132 5.48 10.20 -13.15
CA ARG A 132 4.14 10.61 -12.75
C ARG A 132 3.94 10.32 -11.27
N ARG A 133 3.28 11.22 -10.56
CA ARG A 133 2.96 11.05 -9.15
C ARG A 133 1.71 10.20 -8.99
N THR A 134 1.65 9.47 -7.92
CA THR A 134 0.45 8.76 -7.48
C THR A 134 -0.38 9.66 -6.54
N SER A 135 -1.65 9.32 -6.33
CA SER A 135 -2.51 10.06 -5.41
C SER A 135 -2.18 9.73 -3.95
N GLU A 136 -2.08 10.75 -3.10
CA GLU A 136 -1.80 10.56 -1.67
C GLU A 136 -2.89 9.71 -0.99
N GLY A 137 -2.49 8.61 -0.34
CA GLY A 137 -3.30 7.85 0.61
C GLY A 137 -4.15 6.69 0.07
N ALA A 138 -4.38 6.57 -1.23
CA ALA A 138 -5.17 5.48 -1.82
C ALA A 138 -4.31 4.30 -2.30
N ASP A 139 -3.04 4.53 -2.59
CA ASP A 139 -2.23 3.66 -3.45
C ASP A 139 -1.20 2.80 -2.71
N GLY A 140 -1.36 2.67 -1.39
CA GLY A 140 -0.61 1.67 -0.61
C GLY A 140 0.89 1.91 -0.50
N GLY A 141 1.39 3.13 -0.80
CA GLY A 141 2.78 3.50 -0.53
C GLY A 141 3.69 3.62 -1.76
N VAL A 142 3.16 3.68 -2.99
CA VAL A 142 3.93 4.12 -4.17
C VAL A 142 3.82 5.63 -4.28
N ASP A 143 4.94 6.33 -4.42
CA ASP A 143 4.99 7.79 -4.51
C ASP A 143 5.14 8.26 -5.95
N LEU A 144 5.93 7.55 -6.77
CA LEU A 144 6.15 7.84 -8.19
C LEU A 144 6.06 6.58 -9.04
N ILE A 145 5.67 6.74 -10.29
CA ILE A 145 5.82 5.73 -11.32
C ILE A 145 6.66 6.32 -12.45
N ILE A 146 7.69 5.60 -12.88
CA ILE A 146 8.57 5.97 -13.99
C ILE A 146 8.54 4.90 -15.07
N PHE A 147 8.81 5.29 -16.32
CA PHE A 147 9.00 4.34 -17.40
C PHE A 147 10.50 4.07 -17.61
N ASP A 148 10.91 2.84 -17.36
CA ASP A 148 12.29 2.38 -17.63
C ASP A 148 12.40 1.88 -19.07
N ARG A 149 13.16 2.64 -19.87
CA ARG A 149 13.37 2.32 -21.29
C ARG A 149 14.21 1.06 -21.50
N ASN A 150 15.09 0.73 -20.57
CA ASN A 150 15.98 -0.43 -20.71
C ASN A 150 15.19 -1.74 -20.56
N HIS A 151 14.24 -1.75 -19.66
CA HIS A 151 13.37 -2.90 -19.41
C HIS A 151 12.01 -2.80 -20.11
N ASN A 152 11.75 -1.67 -20.79
CA ASN A 152 10.47 -1.38 -21.47
C ASN A 152 9.24 -1.60 -20.56
N THR A 153 9.33 -1.16 -19.30
CA THR A 153 8.29 -1.37 -18.29
C THR A 153 8.17 -0.19 -17.33
N GLU A 154 7.03 -0.09 -16.67
CA GLU A 154 6.83 0.85 -15.57
C GLU A 154 7.44 0.31 -14.27
N VAL A 155 8.05 1.22 -13.51
CA VAL A 155 8.69 0.94 -12.22
C VAL A 155 8.00 1.78 -11.15
N ALA A 156 7.50 1.12 -10.11
CA ALA A 156 6.93 1.78 -8.93
C ALA A 156 8.04 2.23 -7.99
N ILE A 157 7.98 3.48 -7.54
CA ILE A 157 8.99 4.04 -6.63
C ILE A 157 8.33 4.46 -5.33
N GLN A 158 8.87 3.98 -4.21
CA GLN A 158 8.56 4.46 -2.88
C GLN A 158 9.76 5.20 -2.29
N ILE A 159 9.50 6.35 -1.66
CA ILE A 159 10.52 7.25 -1.14
C ILE A 159 10.32 7.41 0.37
N LYS A 160 11.37 7.21 1.14
CA LYS A 160 11.34 7.35 2.61
C LYS A 160 12.47 8.25 3.09
N HIS A 161 12.10 9.45 3.56
CA HIS A 161 13.03 10.36 4.18
C HIS A 161 13.06 10.14 5.69
N TYR A 162 14.13 9.52 6.19
CA TYR A 162 14.28 9.23 7.61
C TYR A 162 15.41 10.03 8.24
N LYS A 163 15.18 10.49 9.47
CA LYS A 163 16.23 11.02 10.33
C LYS A 163 17.19 9.89 10.72
N LYS A 164 18.40 10.26 11.18
CA LYS A 164 19.46 9.31 11.58
C LYS A 164 18.92 8.18 12.49
N GLY A 165 19.37 6.95 12.24
CA GLY A 165 19.11 5.78 13.07
C GLY A 165 17.91 4.92 12.66
N LYS A 166 17.00 5.39 11.83
CA LYS A 166 15.87 4.58 11.37
C LYS A 166 16.19 3.92 10.02
N GLN A 167 16.12 2.59 9.98
CA GLN A 167 16.37 1.81 8.77
C GLN A 167 15.06 1.34 8.13
N ILE A 168 15.13 1.01 6.84
CA ILE A 168 14.06 0.31 6.12
C ILE A 168 14.11 -1.18 6.51
N ASP A 169 12.99 -1.69 6.98
CA ASP A 169 12.81 -3.08 7.38
C ASP A 169 12.10 -3.93 6.30
N VAL A 170 12.02 -5.24 6.54
CA VAL A 170 11.35 -6.21 5.65
C VAL A 170 9.88 -5.87 5.41
N LYS A 171 9.20 -5.28 6.41
CA LYS A 171 7.79 -4.95 6.33
C LYS A 171 7.51 -3.93 5.23
N LEU A 172 8.34 -2.88 5.16
CA LEU A 172 8.21 -1.84 4.13
C LEU A 172 8.49 -2.39 2.72
N ILE A 173 9.40 -3.33 2.58
CA ILE A 173 9.66 -4.02 1.30
C ILE A 173 8.43 -4.83 0.86
N ARG A 174 7.80 -5.55 1.77
CA ARG A 174 6.58 -6.33 1.48
C ARG A 174 5.38 -5.44 1.16
N GLU A 175 5.27 -4.30 1.83
CA GLU A 175 4.25 -3.29 1.53
C GLU A 175 4.42 -2.75 0.11
N LEU A 176 5.64 -2.40 -0.30
CA LEU A 176 5.94 -1.95 -1.66
C LEU A 176 5.67 -3.05 -2.70
N ASP A 177 6.00 -4.32 -2.41
CA ASP A 177 5.72 -5.44 -3.32
C ASP A 177 4.20 -5.60 -3.59
N SER A 178 3.39 -5.39 -2.56
CA SER A 178 1.93 -5.40 -2.72
C SER A 178 1.44 -4.16 -3.48
N ALA A 179 2.00 -2.99 -3.18
CA ALA A 179 1.60 -1.72 -3.78
C ALA A 179 1.96 -1.65 -5.27
N LYS A 180 3.15 -2.11 -5.68
CA LYS A 180 3.55 -2.10 -7.10
C LYS A 180 2.58 -2.87 -8.00
N LYS A 181 2.01 -3.98 -7.49
CA LYS A 181 1.04 -4.81 -8.22
C LYS A 181 -0.28 -4.08 -8.47
N ASN A 182 -0.71 -3.22 -7.53
CA ASN A 182 -1.91 -2.41 -7.69
C ASN A 182 -1.77 -1.39 -8.84
N HIS A 183 -0.53 -1.05 -9.22
CA HIS A 183 -0.21 -0.16 -10.33
C HIS A 183 0.20 -0.91 -11.61
N GLY A 184 0.11 -2.24 -11.63
CA GLY A 184 0.54 -3.05 -12.77
C GLY A 184 2.06 -3.10 -12.98
N CYS A 185 2.86 -2.65 -12.00
CA CYS A 185 4.31 -2.63 -12.09
C CYS A 185 4.89 -3.98 -11.66
N ILE A 186 5.81 -4.53 -12.46
CA ILE A 186 6.57 -5.74 -12.13
C ILE A 186 7.81 -5.36 -11.29
N LEU A 187 8.44 -4.24 -11.61
CA LEU A 187 9.64 -3.73 -10.94
C LEU A 187 9.29 -2.61 -9.96
N ALA A 188 10.08 -2.47 -8.91
CA ALA A 188 9.99 -1.33 -8.01
C ALA A 188 11.38 -0.85 -7.53
N GLU A 189 11.43 0.40 -7.07
CA GLU A 189 12.58 0.95 -6.35
C GLU A 189 12.13 1.51 -4.99
N MET A 190 12.90 1.21 -3.95
CA MET A 190 12.78 1.84 -2.64
C MET A 190 13.94 2.81 -2.46
N ILE A 191 13.64 4.10 -2.32
CA ILE A 191 14.65 5.14 -2.10
C ILE A 191 14.57 5.62 -0.66
N THR A 192 15.70 5.68 0.02
CA THR A 192 15.73 6.22 1.38
C THR A 192 16.95 7.13 1.61
N SER A 193 16.76 8.17 2.42
CA SER A 193 17.87 8.98 2.95
C SER A 193 18.63 8.30 4.10
N SER A 194 18.23 7.08 4.46
CA SER A 194 18.83 6.23 5.48
C SER A 194 19.42 4.95 4.87
N SER A 195 19.41 3.86 5.63
CA SER A 195 19.91 2.55 5.21
C SER A 195 18.80 1.49 5.25
N PHE A 196 19.12 0.30 4.79
CA PHE A 196 18.28 -0.89 4.83
C PHE A 196 18.85 -1.87 5.85
N THR A 197 18.00 -2.65 6.49
CA THR A 197 18.45 -3.82 7.25
C THR A 197 18.87 -4.94 6.29
N ASN A 198 19.81 -5.81 6.69
CA ASN A 198 20.22 -6.94 5.86
C ASN A 198 19.04 -7.85 5.44
N PRO A 199 18.10 -8.21 6.33
CA PRO A 199 16.91 -8.95 5.92
C PRO A 199 16.04 -8.21 4.88
N ALA A 200 15.98 -6.87 4.94
CA ALA A 200 15.24 -6.08 3.95
C ALA A 200 15.89 -6.15 2.57
N LEU A 201 17.21 -6.11 2.47
CA LEU A 201 17.94 -6.25 1.21
C LEU A 201 17.70 -7.63 0.58
N VAL A 202 17.78 -8.70 1.36
CA VAL A 202 17.50 -10.08 0.88
C VAL A 202 16.05 -10.20 0.38
N GLU A 203 15.10 -9.63 1.11
CA GLU A 203 13.69 -9.68 0.74
C GLU A 203 13.41 -8.83 -0.52
N ALA A 204 14.10 -7.69 -0.67
CA ALA A 204 13.98 -6.82 -1.84
C ALA A 204 14.46 -7.52 -3.12
N ASP A 205 15.60 -8.20 -3.04
CA ASP A 205 16.15 -8.98 -4.15
C ASP A 205 15.17 -10.05 -4.64
N ARG A 206 14.60 -10.84 -3.73
CA ARG A 206 13.58 -11.85 -4.04
C ARG A 206 12.33 -11.30 -4.73
N ARG A 207 12.04 -9.98 -4.58
CA ARG A 207 10.83 -9.33 -5.07
C ARG A 207 11.07 -8.39 -6.24
N ASN A 208 12.26 -8.40 -6.82
CA ASN A 208 12.67 -7.45 -7.86
C ASN A 208 12.44 -5.99 -7.46
N ILE A 209 12.85 -5.65 -6.23
CA ILE A 209 12.80 -4.29 -5.68
C ILE A 209 14.21 -3.77 -5.53
N LYS A 210 14.55 -2.70 -6.26
CA LYS A 210 15.85 -2.08 -6.20
C LYS A 210 15.96 -1.16 -5.00
N CYS A 211 16.97 -1.36 -4.16
CA CYS A 211 17.23 -0.55 -2.98
C CYS A 211 18.20 0.58 -3.28
N ARG A 212 17.81 1.82 -2.96
CA ARG A 212 18.60 3.05 -3.06
C ARG A 212 18.78 3.63 -1.66
N SER A 213 19.92 3.35 -1.05
CA SER A 213 20.29 3.84 0.29
C SER A 213 20.77 5.30 0.27
N ASN A 214 21.13 5.81 1.45
CA ASN A 214 21.83 7.09 1.59
C ASN A 214 23.09 7.19 0.72
N GLU A 215 23.79 6.09 0.51
CA GLU A 215 24.97 6.05 -0.38
C GLU A 215 24.61 6.47 -1.81
N TRP A 216 23.50 5.92 -2.32
CA TRP A 216 23.01 6.33 -3.64
C TRP A 216 22.57 7.80 -3.63
N VAL A 217 21.92 8.27 -2.57
CA VAL A 217 21.52 9.66 -2.42
C VAL A 217 22.77 10.57 -2.50
N HIS A 218 23.82 10.23 -1.74
CA HIS A 218 25.06 11.02 -1.72
C HIS A 218 25.88 10.91 -3.01
N SER A 219 25.90 9.75 -3.66
CA SER A 219 26.72 9.54 -4.86
C SER A 219 26.03 9.93 -6.18
N LYS A 220 24.70 9.97 -6.24
CA LYS A 220 23.95 10.25 -7.48
C LYS A 220 23.02 11.45 -7.36
N LEU A 221 22.14 11.49 -6.35
CA LEU A 221 21.11 12.53 -6.22
C LEU A 221 21.71 13.88 -5.85
N LEU A 222 22.59 13.95 -4.84
CA LEU A 222 23.17 15.21 -4.39
C LEU A 222 24.18 15.83 -5.38
N PRO A 223 25.06 15.06 -6.07
CA PRO A 223 25.89 15.61 -7.14
C PRO A 223 25.07 16.17 -8.31
N TRP A 224 24.01 15.46 -8.73
CA TRP A 224 23.08 15.98 -9.73
C TRP A 224 22.44 17.29 -9.24
N ARG A 225 21.99 17.36 -8.00
CA ARG A 225 21.42 18.58 -7.41
C ARG A 225 22.39 19.75 -7.50
N LYS A 226 23.66 19.56 -7.13
CA LYS A 226 24.72 20.59 -7.27
C LYS A 226 24.88 21.06 -8.72
N GLN A 227 24.83 20.14 -9.69
CA GLN A 227 24.88 20.49 -11.11
C GLN A 227 23.67 21.34 -11.54
N GLN A 228 22.46 21.01 -11.05
CA GLN A 228 21.26 21.79 -11.36
C GLN A 228 21.33 23.20 -10.75
N MET A 229 21.86 23.33 -9.54
CA MET A 229 22.08 24.64 -8.91
C MET A 229 23.02 25.53 -9.77
N LYS A 230 24.14 24.98 -10.23
CA LYS A 230 25.06 25.69 -11.13
C LYS A 230 24.39 26.10 -12.45
N LYS A 231 23.65 25.18 -13.09
CA LYS A 231 22.93 25.45 -14.35
C LYS A 231 21.88 26.55 -14.22
N LYS A 232 21.27 26.69 -13.04
CA LYS A 232 20.24 27.71 -12.77
C LYS A 232 20.78 28.98 -12.14
N GLY A 233 22.10 29.13 -12.00
CA GLY A 233 22.71 30.30 -11.35
C GLY A 233 22.34 30.44 -9.88
N LEU A 234 22.15 29.31 -9.16
CA LEU A 234 21.72 29.25 -7.75
C LEU A 234 22.86 28.89 -6.80
N ALA A 235 24.04 28.58 -7.33
CA ALA A 235 25.27 28.24 -6.58
C ALA A 235 26.04 29.47 -6.21
#